data_0be82e0c0f9af9218bed1ce2dd550a3b
#
_entry.id   0be82e0c0f9af9218bed1ce2dd550a3b
#
_cell.length_a   1.000
_cell.length_b   1.000
_cell.length_c   1.000
_cell.angle_alpha   90.00
_cell.angle_beta   90.00
_cell.angle_gamma   90.00
#
_symmetry.space_group_name_H-M   'P 1'
#
loop_
_entity.id
_entity.type
_entity.pdbx_description
1 polymer ?
#
loop_
_entity_poly.entity_id
_entity_poly.type
_entity_poly.pdbx_seq_one_letter_code
_entity_poly.pdbx_strand_id
1 'polypeptide(L)'
;MVDMDMLTYEKIYFSLWEAAQRYSRFTQFRVIGESHDERMIPMIEIGRGQECVFCISGIKGTDQVMPGYLLDMVMEYCQTYEAGWKLEQFYDVRALLDEIRLCFIPLLNPDGFEICIRGCSAVRNPIYRQMLRMQKIRQEDYWGNGRGVELSGNFPTAYYTRKRIHQEPASENETRALIRIFQEYRSKGLLSFCQEQSRIIYYKQPQSFLYNQKSSSLARHLQSRTKYRLEKYSWESGKNSRQTGSTGSLEQYYGEVVRQPALWIQQPGWTEKAEEGYKGEYKEIHVLPLEYLYALLE
;
A
#
# COMPACT_ATOMS: atom_id res chain seq x y z
N MET A 1 0.21 2.72 -19.49
CA MET A 1 1.29 2.01 -18.76
C MET A 1 2.40 3.01 -18.53
N VAL A 2 2.71 3.30 -17.27
CA VAL A 2 3.80 4.21 -16.90
C VAL A 2 5.12 3.56 -17.31
N ASP A 3 6.03 4.34 -17.92
CA ASP A 3 7.38 3.89 -18.20
C ASP A 3 8.11 3.59 -16.88
N MET A 4 8.24 2.31 -16.54
CA MET A 4 8.79 1.83 -15.27
C MET A 4 10.30 2.02 -15.16
N ASP A 5 11.02 2.20 -16.26
CA ASP A 5 12.49 2.30 -16.28
C ASP A 5 13.03 3.58 -15.62
N MET A 6 12.16 4.54 -15.31
CA MET A 6 12.53 5.80 -14.65
C MET A 6 11.45 6.33 -13.69
N LEU A 7 10.79 5.46 -12.94
CA LEU A 7 9.84 5.91 -11.93
C LEU A 7 10.56 6.60 -10.77
N THR A 8 10.20 7.85 -10.48
CA THR A 8 10.75 8.65 -9.38
C THR A 8 9.63 9.14 -8.47
N TYR A 9 9.97 9.59 -7.26
CA TYR A 9 9.02 10.22 -6.36
C TYR A 9 8.28 11.38 -7.04
N GLU A 10 9.00 12.24 -7.74
CA GLU A 10 8.41 13.40 -8.41
C GLU A 10 7.40 12.98 -9.48
N LYS A 11 7.70 11.95 -10.28
CA LYS A 11 6.77 11.42 -11.28
C LYS A 11 5.49 10.92 -10.61
N ILE A 12 5.59 10.13 -9.55
CA ILE A 12 4.43 9.62 -8.82
C ILE A 12 3.59 10.78 -8.28
N TYR A 13 4.22 11.74 -7.61
CA TYR A 13 3.54 12.89 -7.02
C TYR A 13 2.77 13.70 -8.06
N PHE A 14 3.45 14.14 -9.13
CA PHE A 14 2.85 14.98 -10.15
C PHE A 14 1.82 14.24 -10.99
N SER A 15 2.01 12.96 -11.29
CA SER A 15 1.00 12.16 -12.01
C SER A 15 -0.30 12.04 -11.23
N LEU A 16 -0.26 11.87 -9.91
CA LEU A 16 -1.46 11.86 -9.06
C LEU A 16 -2.13 13.24 -9.02
N TRP A 17 -1.33 14.29 -8.92
CA TRP A 17 -1.83 15.66 -8.93
C TRP A 17 -2.51 16.00 -10.27
N GLU A 18 -1.88 15.69 -11.39
CA GLU A 18 -2.43 15.88 -12.73
C GLU A 18 -3.70 15.06 -12.96
N ALA A 19 -3.74 13.79 -12.50
CA ALA A 19 -4.93 12.97 -12.55
C ALA A 19 -6.10 13.64 -11.80
N ALA A 20 -5.85 14.18 -10.61
CA ALA A 20 -6.87 14.86 -9.85
C ALA A 20 -7.34 16.16 -10.50
N GLN A 21 -6.46 16.91 -11.15
CA GLN A 21 -6.86 18.11 -11.92
C GLN A 21 -7.72 17.72 -13.13
N ARG A 22 -7.32 16.70 -13.87
CA ARG A 22 -8.02 16.23 -15.07
C ARG A 22 -9.40 15.67 -14.75
N TYR A 23 -9.54 14.91 -13.67
CA TYR A 23 -10.76 14.20 -13.28
C TYR A 23 -11.43 14.80 -12.04
N SER A 24 -11.30 16.12 -11.83
CA SER A 24 -11.72 16.86 -10.62
C SER A 24 -13.17 16.68 -10.20
N ARG A 25 -14.06 16.19 -11.09
CA ARG A 25 -15.48 15.95 -10.77
C ARG A 25 -15.72 14.77 -9.83
N PHE A 26 -14.79 13.82 -9.74
CA PHE A 26 -14.92 12.61 -8.94
C PHE A 26 -13.59 12.17 -8.29
N THR A 27 -12.57 13.00 -8.35
CA THR A 27 -11.29 12.76 -7.68
C THR A 27 -10.92 13.91 -6.75
N GLN A 28 -10.15 13.60 -5.71
CA GLN A 28 -9.57 14.60 -4.81
C GLN A 28 -8.11 14.24 -4.52
N PHE A 29 -7.19 15.18 -4.76
CA PHE A 29 -5.79 15.05 -4.35
C PHE A 29 -5.60 15.64 -2.95
N ARG A 30 -4.82 14.93 -2.13
CA ARG A 30 -4.49 15.36 -0.78
C ARG A 30 -3.06 14.99 -0.44
N VAL A 31 -2.34 15.87 0.26
CA VAL A 31 -1.09 15.54 0.94
C VAL A 31 -1.44 15.14 2.38
N ILE A 32 -1.17 13.88 2.74
CA ILE A 32 -1.54 13.35 4.06
C ILE A 32 -0.48 13.59 5.13
N GLY A 33 0.73 13.95 4.72
CA GLY A 33 1.87 14.23 5.60
C GLY A 33 3.13 14.46 4.80
N GLU A 34 4.24 14.53 5.51
CA GLU A 34 5.58 14.64 4.93
C GLU A 34 6.52 13.65 5.61
N SER A 35 7.50 13.16 4.86
CA SER A 35 8.58 12.30 5.38
C SER A 35 9.56 13.09 6.24
N HIS A 36 10.51 12.40 6.85
CA HIS A 36 11.58 13.06 7.61
C HIS A 36 12.57 13.88 6.75
N ASP A 37 12.61 13.62 5.44
CA ASP A 37 13.43 14.37 4.48
C ASP A 37 12.57 15.36 3.65
N GLU A 38 11.42 15.77 4.21
CA GLU A 38 10.52 16.81 3.68
C GLU A 38 9.90 16.46 2.30
N ARG A 39 9.68 15.18 2.02
CA ARG A 39 8.90 14.74 0.86
C ARG A 39 7.43 14.58 1.24
N MET A 40 6.56 15.22 0.47
CA MET A 40 5.12 15.11 0.67
C MET A 40 4.62 13.70 0.37
N ILE A 41 3.69 13.18 1.16
CA ILE A 41 3.05 11.88 0.94
C ILE A 41 1.71 12.12 0.25
N PRO A 42 1.59 11.82 -1.06
CA PRO A 42 0.38 12.08 -1.81
C PRO A 42 -0.66 10.97 -1.62
N MET A 43 -1.91 11.36 -1.59
CA MET A 43 -3.07 10.49 -1.68
C MET A 43 -4.02 11.03 -2.75
N ILE A 44 -4.63 10.12 -3.52
CA ILE A 44 -5.74 10.45 -4.41
C ILE A 44 -6.96 9.61 -4.04
N GLU A 45 -8.11 10.28 -3.97
CA GLU A 45 -9.41 9.66 -3.77
C GLU A 45 -10.13 9.58 -5.11
N ILE A 46 -10.77 8.46 -5.41
CA ILE A 46 -11.53 8.24 -6.65
C ILE A 46 -12.93 7.75 -6.29
N GLY A 47 -13.97 8.45 -6.77
CA GLY A 47 -15.37 8.12 -6.54
C GLY A 47 -16.08 9.10 -5.61
N ARG A 48 -17.38 8.88 -5.40
CA ARG A 48 -18.29 9.74 -4.63
C ARG A 48 -18.82 9.08 -3.35
N GLY A 49 -18.50 7.81 -3.13
CA GLY A 49 -18.92 7.05 -1.96
C GLY A 49 -18.54 7.76 -0.65
N GLN A 50 -19.40 7.67 0.36
CA GLN A 50 -19.13 8.24 1.69
C GLN A 50 -18.11 7.42 2.48
N GLU A 51 -18.09 6.13 2.24
CA GLU A 51 -17.13 5.18 2.82
C GLU A 51 -15.99 4.93 1.83
N CYS A 52 -14.85 4.43 2.33
CA CYS A 52 -13.69 4.21 1.47
C CYS A 52 -13.00 2.87 1.73
N VAL A 53 -12.19 2.43 0.76
CA VAL A 53 -11.17 1.40 0.92
C VAL A 53 -9.82 2.00 0.59
N PHE A 54 -8.83 1.76 1.44
CA PHE A 54 -7.47 2.22 1.22
C PHE A 54 -6.67 1.22 0.37
N CYS A 55 -5.94 1.73 -0.62
CA CYS A 55 -4.95 1.01 -1.43
C CYS A 55 -3.59 1.64 -1.21
N ILE A 56 -2.67 0.95 -0.53
CA ILE A 56 -1.39 1.51 -0.06
C ILE A 56 -0.24 0.65 -0.58
N SER A 57 0.83 1.29 -1.07
CA SER A 57 2.10 0.61 -1.41
C SER A 57 3.32 1.46 -1.05
N GLY A 58 4.50 1.02 -1.45
CA GLY A 58 5.74 1.74 -1.20
C GLY A 58 6.05 1.94 0.28
N ILE A 59 5.78 0.94 1.12
CA ILE A 59 6.08 0.96 2.57
C ILE A 59 7.57 0.70 2.81
N LYS A 60 8.14 -0.24 2.06
CA LYS A 60 9.57 -0.56 2.08
C LYS A 60 10.29 0.23 0.97
N GLY A 61 11.50 0.70 1.22
CA GLY A 61 12.28 1.36 0.18
C GLY A 61 12.55 0.50 -1.04
N THR A 62 12.68 -0.82 -0.85
CA THR A 62 12.86 -1.81 -1.94
C THR A 62 11.61 -2.04 -2.80
N ASP A 63 10.46 -1.49 -2.43
CA ASP A 63 9.22 -1.65 -3.18
C ASP A 63 9.16 -0.66 -4.36
N GLN A 64 9.91 -0.98 -5.42
CA GLN A 64 10.13 -0.09 -6.57
C GLN A 64 9.04 -0.23 -7.65
N VAL A 65 8.25 -1.30 -7.63
CA VAL A 65 7.31 -1.66 -8.70
C VAL A 65 5.87 -1.31 -8.33
N MET A 66 5.45 -1.62 -7.10
CA MET A 66 4.04 -1.45 -6.69
C MET A 66 3.53 -0.01 -6.75
N PRO A 67 4.34 1.03 -6.45
CA PRO A 67 3.89 2.40 -6.65
C PRO A 67 3.46 2.70 -8.09
N GLY A 68 4.16 2.15 -9.07
CA GLY A 68 3.80 2.26 -10.49
C GLY A 68 2.49 1.53 -10.83
N TYR A 69 2.30 0.33 -10.30
CA TYR A 69 1.04 -0.42 -10.50
C TYR A 69 -0.16 0.31 -9.91
N LEU A 70 -0.04 0.87 -8.72
CA LEU A 70 -1.12 1.67 -8.14
C LEU A 70 -1.39 2.94 -8.93
N LEU A 71 -0.35 3.56 -9.48
CA LEU A 71 -0.51 4.72 -10.36
C LEU A 71 -1.25 4.36 -11.66
N ASP A 72 -0.90 3.23 -12.28
CA ASP A 72 -1.60 2.72 -13.47
C ASP A 72 -3.08 2.41 -13.15
N MET A 73 -3.38 1.79 -11.98
CA MET A 73 -4.77 1.56 -11.53
C MET A 73 -5.54 2.88 -11.40
N VAL A 74 -4.93 3.90 -10.79
CA VAL A 74 -5.54 5.24 -10.66
C VAL A 74 -5.93 5.80 -12.04
N MET A 75 -4.99 5.74 -12.99
CA MET A 75 -5.23 6.26 -14.35
C MET A 75 -6.31 5.47 -15.08
N GLU A 76 -6.27 4.15 -15.03
CA GLU A 76 -7.24 3.28 -15.67
C GLU A 76 -8.65 3.44 -15.07
N TYR A 77 -8.74 3.50 -13.73
CA TYR A 77 -10.03 3.69 -13.06
C TYR A 77 -10.64 5.06 -13.33
N CYS A 78 -9.82 6.12 -13.36
CA CYS A 78 -10.30 7.45 -13.73
C CYS A 78 -10.80 7.51 -15.17
N GLN A 79 -10.08 6.93 -16.12
CA GLN A 79 -10.48 6.87 -17.52
C GLN A 79 -11.79 6.08 -17.69
N THR A 80 -11.87 4.90 -17.08
CA THR A 80 -13.03 4.01 -17.15
C THR A 80 -14.27 4.63 -16.48
N TYR A 81 -14.08 5.27 -15.31
CA TYR A 81 -15.13 6.00 -14.60
C TYR A 81 -15.68 7.16 -15.47
N GLU A 82 -14.80 8.00 -16.06
CA GLU A 82 -15.22 9.12 -16.88
C GLU A 82 -15.97 8.67 -18.15
N ALA A 83 -15.44 7.64 -18.82
CA ALA A 83 -16.04 7.07 -20.03
C ALA A 83 -17.37 6.34 -19.75
N GLY A 84 -17.60 5.87 -18.53
CA GLY A 84 -18.75 5.04 -18.17
C GLY A 84 -18.69 3.63 -18.78
N TRP A 85 -17.49 3.14 -19.03
CA TRP A 85 -17.26 1.80 -19.54
C TRP A 85 -17.14 0.78 -18.40
N LYS A 86 -17.19 -0.51 -18.76
CA LYS A 86 -16.90 -1.59 -17.82
C LYS A 86 -15.46 -2.06 -18.00
N LEU A 87 -14.71 -2.12 -16.91
CA LEU A 87 -13.39 -2.73 -16.91
C LEU A 87 -13.54 -4.25 -17.06
N GLU A 88 -12.70 -4.88 -17.87
CA GLU A 88 -12.74 -6.31 -18.21
C GLU A 88 -14.18 -6.79 -18.61
N GLN A 89 -14.99 -5.89 -19.20
CA GLN A 89 -16.40 -6.12 -19.61
C GLN A 89 -17.35 -6.50 -18.46
N PHE A 90 -16.87 -6.50 -17.23
CA PHE A 90 -17.60 -6.92 -16.03
C PHE A 90 -17.79 -5.80 -15.02
N TYR A 91 -16.71 -5.12 -14.59
CA TYR A 91 -16.76 -4.16 -13.50
C TYR A 91 -17.29 -2.81 -13.96
N ASP A 92 -18.44 -2.42 -13.45
CA ASP A 92 -18.95 -1.05 -13.58
C ASP A 92 -18.20 -0.17 -12.55
N VAL A 93 -17.08 0.39 -12.97
CA VAL A 93 -16.18 1.16 -12.12
C VAL A 93 -16.89 2.38 -11.51
N ARG A 94 -17.77 3.04 -12.29
CA ARG A 94 -18.52 4.21 -11.80
C ARG A 94 -19.50 3.79 -10.71
N ALA A 95 -20.31 2.76 -10.95
CA ALA A 95 -21.28 2.30 -9.96
C ALA A 95 -20.59 1.86 -8.64
N LEU A 96 -19.51 1.10 -8.73
CA LEU A 96 -18.74 0.66 -7.54
C LEU A 96 -18.17 1.83 -6.76
N LEU A 97 -17.54 2.80 -7.44
CA LEU A 97 -16.85 3.93 -6.79
C LEU A 97 -17.81 5.02 -6.31
N ASP A 98 -19.02 5.09 -6.84
CA ASP A 98 -20.08 5.97 -6.32
C ASP A 98 -20.67 5.42 -5.01
N GLU A 99 -20.62 4.11 -4.76
CA GLU A 99 -20.99 3.50 -3.48
C GLU A 99 -19.85 3.55 -2.45
N ILE A 100 -18.66 3.10 -2.81
CA ILE A 100 -17.48 3.08 -1.93
C ILE A 100 -16.28 3.61 -2.72
N ARG A 101 -15.73 4.76 -2.33
CA ARG A 101 -14.55 5.35 -2.98
C ARG A 101 -13.28 4.58 -2.67
N LEU A 102 -12.30 4.66 -3.56
CA LEU A 102 -10.95 4.18 -3.33
C LEU A 102 -10.00 5.33 -2.98
N CYS A 103 -9.19 5.14 -1.95
CA CYS A 103 -8.14 6.06 -1.52
C CYS A 103 -6.78 5.43 -1.80
N PHE A 104 -6.08 5.92 -2.80
CA PHE A 104 -4.75 5.41 -3.19
C PHE A 104 -3.63 6.23 -2.55
N ILE A 105 -2.70 5.53 -1.91
CA ILE A 105 -1.42 6.05 -1.40
C ILE A 105 -0.31 5.20 -2.03
N PRO A 106 0.09 5.48 -3.28
CA PRO A 106 1.03 4.62 -4.00
C PRO A 106 2.42 4.57 -3.36
N LEU A 107 2.84 5.64 -2.69
CA LEU A 107 4.19 5.75 -2.14
C LEU A 107 4.14 6.34 -0.72
N LEU A 108 4.11 5.44 0.28
CA LEU A 108 4.11 5.84 1.68
C LEU A 108 5.50 6.27 2.17
N ASN A 109 6.56 5.63 1.66
CA ASN A 109 7.96 5.85 2.06
C ASN A 109 8.77 6.48 0.92
N PRO A 110 8.55 7.77 0.62
CA PRO A 110 9.23 8.42 -0.50
C PRO A 110 10.75 8.54 -0.29
N ASP A 111 11.21 8.65 0.95
CA ASP A 111 12.64 8.73 1.25
C ASP A 111 13.34 7.39 0.97
N GLY A 112 12.78 6.29 1.47
CA GLY A 112 13.34 4.96 1.24
C GLY A 112 13.34 4.58 -0.23
N PHE A 113 12.28 4.94 -0.96
CA PHE A 113 12.18 4.74 -2.40
C PHE A 113 13.30 5.44 -3.16
N GLU A 114 13.55 6.72 -2.88
CA GLU A 114 14.61 7.50 -3.51
C GLU A 114 16.01 7.02 -3.11
N ILE A 115 16.19 6.54 -1.86
CA ILE A 115 17.45 5.94 -1.43
C ILE A 115 17.76 4.68 -2.22
N CYS A 116 16.78 3.84 -2.52
CA CYS A 116 16.97 2.65 -3.36
C CYS A 116 17.36 3.01 -4.82
N ILE A 117 16.91 4.15 -5.33
CA ILE A 117 17.23 4.59 -6.70
C ILE A 117 18.57 5.31 -6.77
N ARG A 118 18.83 6.25 -5.84
CA ARG A 118 19.93 7.23 -5.92
C ARG A 118 20.96 7.10 -4.78
N GLY A 119 20.77 6.10 -3.91
CA GLY A 119 21.62 5.91 -2.73
C GLY A 119 21.42 6.99 -1.67
N CYS A 120 22.33 7.02 -0.71
CA CYS A 120 22.29 8.01 0.38
C CYS A 120 22.39 9.48 -0.08
N SER A 121 22.77 9.73 -1.33
CA SER A 121 22.79 11.10 -1.89
C SER A 121 21.39 11.68 -2.05
N ALA A 122 20.37 10.85 -2.16
CA ALA A 122 18.97 11.27 -2.22
C ALA A 122 18.49 11.97 -0.94
N VAL A 123 19.13 11.70 0.20
CA VAL A 123 18.75 12.30 1.49
C VAL A 123 19.26 13.74 1.59
N ARG A 124 18.36 14.69 1.79
CA ARG A 124 18.66 16.13 1.86
C ARG A 124 19.32 16.48 3.20
N ASN A 125 18.81 15.93 4.30
CA ASN A 125 19.34 16.18 5.63
C ASN A 125 20.74 15.56 5.79
N PRO A 126 21.80 16.37 6.05
CA PRO A 126 23.18 15.87 6.11
C PRO A 126 23.43 14.93 7.30
N ILE A 127 22.72 15.10 8.41
CA ILE A 127 22.83 14.23 9.59
C ILE A 127 22.31 12.84 9.26
N TYR A 128 21.10 12.72 8.68
CA TYR A 128 20.52 11.45 8.29
C TYR A 128 21.35 10.78 7.20
N ARG A 129 21.83 11.56 6.23
CA ARG A 129 22.75 11.05 5.19
C ARG A 129 24.00 10.40 5.77
N GLN A 130 24.60 11.04 6.77
CA GLN A 130 25.79 10.50 7.45
C GLN A 130 25.46 9.24 8.26
N MET A 131 24.33 9.24 8.99
CA MET A 131 23.87 8.06 9.73
C MET A 131 23.65 6.86 8.83
N LEU A 132 23.03 7.05 7.67
CA LEU A 132 22.77 5.99 6.70
C LEU A 132 24.06 5.42 6.10
N ARG A 133 25.02 6.28 5.76
CA ARG A 133 26.35 5.84 5.31
C ARG A 133 27.08 4.95 6.32
N MET A 134 26.88 5.20 7.60
CA MET A 134 27.49 4.38 8.67
C MET A 134 26.86 3.00 8.79
N GLN A 135 25.60 2.82 8.37
CA GLN A 135 24.90 1.53 8.42
C GLN A 135 25.43 0.52 7.39
N LYS A 136 26.14 0.96 6.35
CA LYS A 136 26.72 0.11 5.28
C LYS A 136 25.72 -0.85 4.62
N ILE A 137 24.43 -0.49 4.60
CA ILE A 137 23.40 -1.26 3.90
C ILE A 137 23.55 -1.00 2.40
N ARG A 138 23.45 -2.05 1.59
CA ARG A 138 23.43 -1.90 0.15
C ARG A 138 22.17 -1.15 -0.28
N GLN A 139 22.28 -0.33 -1.28
CA GLN A 139 21.19 0.51 -1.77
C GLN A 139 19.95 -0.32 -2.16
N GLU A 140 20.15 -1.39 -2.89
CA GLU A 140 19.10 -2.30 -3.36
C GLU A 140 18.40 -3.10 -2.24
N ASP A 141 19.00 -3.19 -1.05
CA ASP A 141 18.45 -3.87 0.13
C ASP A 141 17.88 -2.92 1.18
N TYR A 142 17.70 -1.65 0.85
CA TYR A 142 17.31 -0.63 1.80
C TYR A 142 15.80 -0.61 2.07
N TRP A 143 15.37 -1.01 3.25
CA TRP A 143 13.96 -1.11 3.65
C TRP A 143 13.44 0.11 4.43
N GLY A 144 14.33 0.88 5.02
CA GLY A 144 14.02 1.98 5.92
C GLY A 144 13.50 3.24 5.23
N ASN A 145 13.12 4.23 6.03
CA ASN A 145 12.84 5.59 5.60
C ASN A 145 14.10 6.48 5.66
N GLY A 146 13.97 7.80 5.55
CA GLY A 146 15.08 8.76 5.62
C GLY A 146 15.91 8.70 6.90
N ARG A 147 15.37 8.14 7.99
CA ARG A 147 16.05 7.90 9.27
C ARG A 147 16.60 6.49 9.45
N GLY A 148 16.38 5.60 8.50
CA GLY A 148 16.76 4.19 8.60
C GLY A 148 15.81 3.34 9.42
N VAL A 149 14.57 3.77 9.61
CA VAL A 149 13.52 3.04 10.34
C VAL A 149 12.61 2.30 9.38
N GLU A 150 12.39 1.02 9.62
CA GLU A 150 11.46 0.21 8.85
C GLU A 150 10.00 0.54 9.23
N LEU A 151 9.23 1.12 8.32
CA LEU A 151 7.83 1.50 8.54
C LEU A 151 6.92 0.29 8.74
N SER A 152 7.24 -0.84 8.10
CA SER A 152 6.50 -2.11 8.21
C SER A 152 6.45 -2.71 9.63
N GLY A 153 7.16 -2.14 10.59
CA GLY A 153 7.17 -2.57 11.98
C GLY A 153 7.06 -1.40 12.95
N ASN A 154 6.54 -0.24 12.52
CA ASN A 154 6.50 0.99 13.34
C ASN A 154 5.10 1.32 13.90
N PHE A 155 4.06 0.54 13.59
CA PHE A 155 2.71 0.80 14.05
C PHE A 155 2.48 0.36 15.50
N PRO A 156 1.71 1.14 16.31
CA PRO A 156 1.44 0.86 17.71
C PRO A 156 0.36 -0.23 17.87
N THR A 157 0.75 -1.46 17.66
CA THR A 157 -0.13 -2.63 17.83
C THR A 157 -0.07 -3.18 19.25
N ALA A 158 -1.07 -3.97 19.64
CA ALA A 158 -1.12 -4.57 20.98
C ALA A 158 0.10 -5.46 21.30
N TYR A 159 0.74 -6.02 20.29
CA TYR A 159 1.90 -6.90 20.43
C TYR A 159 3.17 -6.28 19.86
N TYR A 160 3.26 -4.96 19.86
CA TYR A 160 4.46 -4.26 19.42
C TYR A 160 5.69 -4.73 20.18
N THR A 161 6.74 -5.13 19.44
CA THR A 161 8.02 -5.51 20.04
C THR A 161 9.09 -4.51 19.59
N ARG A 162 9.69 -3.82 20.56
CA ARG A 162 10.76 -2.86 20.30
C ARG A 162 11.97 -3.57 19.69
N LYS A 163 12.35 -3.21 18.48
CA LYS A 163 13.50 -3.80 17.78
C LYS A 163 14.84 -3.15 18.20
N ARG A 164 14.83 -1.88 18.57
CA ARG A 164 16.01 -1.10 18.98
C ARG A 164 15.70 -0.21 20.20
N ILE A 165 16.72 0.12 20.99
CA ILE A 165 16.64 0.92 22.25
C ILE A 165 16.08 2.26 21.86
N HIS A 166 15.61 2.93 21.35
CA HIS A 166 15.03 4.25 21.04
C HIS A 166 14.02 4.22 19.90
N GLN A 167 13.52 3.05 19.53
CA GLN A 167 12.48 2.94 18.54
C GLN A 167 11.13 2.82 19.25
N GLU A 168 10.42 3.94 19.40
CA GLU A 168 9.06 3.95 19.90
C GLU A 168 8.06 3.63 18.77
N PRO A 169 6.90 3.02 19.06
CA PRO A 169 5.86 2.86 18.07
C PRO A 169 5.35 4.23 17.59
N ALA A 170 5.00 4.33 16.33
CA ALA A 170 4.59 5.58 15.69
C ALA A 170 5.64 6.71 15.79
N SER A 171 6.92 6.37 15.86
CA SER A 171 8.00 7.37 15.86
C SER A 171 8.13 8.08 14.51
N GLU A 172 7.71 7.47 13.42
CA GLU A 172 7.93 7.97 12.08
C GLU A 172 6.76 8.84 11.58
N ASN A 173 7.08 9.88 10.82
CA ASN A 173 6.10 10.83 10.29
C ASN A 173 5.09 10.13 9.38
N GLU A 174 5.56 9.23 8.54
CA GLU A 174 4.78 8.44 7.60
C GLU A 174 3.75 7.56 8.33
N THR A 175 4.18 6.91 9.41
CA THR A 175 3.29 6.10 10.28
C THR A 175 2.21 6.99 10.92
N ARG A 176 2.60 8.15 11.47
CA ARG A 176 1.65 9.10 12.08
C ARG A 176 0.66 9.68 11.05
N ALA A 177 1.11 9.89 9.82
CA ALA A 177 0.24 10.35 8.73
C ALA A 177 -0.87 9.33 8.45
N LEU A 178 -0.55 8.03 8.34
CA LEU A 178 -1.56 6.99 8.15
C LEU A 178 -2.50 6.83 9.36
N ILE A 179 -1.96 6.86 10.58
CA ILE A 179 -2.78 6.77 11.80
C ILE A 179 -3.84 7.86 11.81
N ARG A 180 -3.47 9.10 11.47
CA ARG A 180 -4.40 10.23 11.38
C ARG A 180 -5.47 10.02 10.32
N ILE A 181 -5.09 9.59 9.12
CA ILE A 181 -6.03 9.35 8.02
C ILE A 181 -7.03 8.24 8.38
N PHE A 182 -6.60 7.17 9.02
CA PHE A 182 -7.52 6.11 9.46
C PHE A 182 -8.53 6.58 10.52
N GLN A 183 -8.23 7.64 11.27
CA GLN A 183 -9.16 8.25 12.22
C GLN A 183 -10.12 9.23 11.55
N GLU A 184 -9.70 9.87 10.45
CA GLU A 184 -10.51 10.87 9.72
C GLU A 184 -11.54 10.20 8.80
N TYR A 185 -11.27 9.01 8.28
CA TYR A 185 -12.07 8.37 7.23
C TYR A 185 -12.94 7.23 7.75
N ARG A 186 -14.16 7.11 7.19
CA ARG A 186 -15.01 5.92 7.39
C ARG A 186 -14.54 4.81 6.45
N SER A 187 -13.59 4.04 6.90
CA SER A 187 -12.99 3.00 6.06
C SER A 187 -13.68 1.64 6.23
N LYS A 188 -13.86 0.91 5.11
CA LYS A 188 -14.40 -0.45 5.04
C LYS A 188 -13.34 -1.51 4.82
N GLY A 189 -12.11 -1.14 4.54
CA GLY A 189 -11.03 -2.07 4.31
C GLY A 189 -9.72 -1.42 3.90
N LEU A 190 -8.67 -2.23 3.97
CA LEU A 190 -7.33 -1.89 3.57
C LEU A 190 -6.76 -2.99 2.67
N LEU A 191 -6.24 -2.58 1.52
CA LEU A 191 -5.37 -3.37 0.66
C LEU A 191 -3.97 -2.77 0.68
N SER A 192 -3.01 -3.46 1.27
CA SER A 192 -1.60 -3.08 1.20
C SER A 192 -0.89 -3.95 0.15
N PHE A 193 -0.11 -3.31 -0.71
CA PHE A 193 0.56 -3.96 -1.82
C PHE A 193 2.07 -3.89 -1.63
N CYS A 194 2.77 -4.99 -1.88
CA CYS A 194 4.23 -5.01 -1.87
C CYS A 194 4.82 -5.99 -2.90
N GLN A 195 6.07 -5.74 -3.24
CA GLN A 195 6.84 -6.59 -4.16
C GLN A 195 7.44 -7.78 -3.39
N GLU A 196 6.81 -8.94 -3.51
CA GLU A 196 7.29 -10.23 -2.95
C GLU A 196 6.79 -11.42 -3.79
N GLN A 197 6.28 -12.49 -3.18
CA GLN A 197 5.69 -13.64 -3.89
C GLN A 197 4.19 -13.44 -4.12
N SER A 198 3.58 -14.14 -5.09
CA SER A 198 2.13 -14.06 -5.38
C SER A 198 1.28 -14.61 -4.24
N ARG A 199 0.91 -13.76 -3.28
CA ARG A 199 0.13 -14.14 -2.10
C ARG A 199 -0.91 -13.10 -1.73
N ILE A 200 -2.00 -13.57 -1.12
CA ILE A 200 -2.96 -12.77 -0.38
C ILE A 200 -2.88 -13.19 1.08
N ILE A 201 -2.50 -12.28 1.94
CA ILE A 201 -2.35 -12.54 3.37
C ILE A 201 -3.41 -11.73 4.12
N TYR A 202 -4.22 -12.38 4.94
CA TYR A 202 -5.19 -11.69 5.79
C TYR A 202 -4.79 -11.76 7.26
N TYR A 203 -4.98 -10.64 7.95
CA TYR A 203 -4.73 -10.57 9.38
C TYR A 203 -5.88 -11.21 10.15
N LYS A 204 -5.55 -12.05 11.13
CA LYS A 204 -6.51 -12.71 12.02
C LYS A 204 -6.36 -12.15 13.44
N GLN A 205 -7.44 -11.59 13.97
CA GLN A 205 -7.49 -11.11 15.34
C GLN A 205 -7.74 -12.26 16.33
N PRO A 206 -7.08 -12.23 17.50
CA PRO A 206 -7.38 -13.09 18.61
C PRO A 206 -8.82 -12.91 19.07
N GLN A 207 -9.71 -13.52 19.34
CA GLN A 207 -11.03 -13.29 19.98
C GLN A 207 -12.09 -12.52 19.16
N SER A 208 -11.90 -12.29 17.87
CA SER A 208 -12.92 -11.65 17.05
C SER A 208 -13.42 -12.58 15.93
N PHE A 209 -14.48 -13.34 16.22
CA PHE A 209 -15.05 -14.29 15.26
C PHE A 209 -15.57 -13.58 14.01
N LEU A 210 -16.39 -12.55 14.16
CA LEU A 210 -17.00 -11.82 13.02
C LEU A 210 -15.95 -11.14 12.14
N TYR A 211 -14.96 -10.49 12.74
CA TYR A 211 -13.85 -9.91 12.01
C TYR A 211 -13.10 -10.98 11.18
N ASN A 212 -12.76 -12.09 11.82
CA ASN A 212 -12.03 -13.18 11.18
C ASN A 212 -12.82 -13.86 10.06
N GLN A 213 -14.12 -14.01 10.22
CA GLN A 213 -15.01 -14.53 9.20
C GLN A 213 -15.05 -13.59 7.99
N LYS A 214 -15.29 -12.29 8.21
CA LYS A 214 -15.29 -11.27 7.14
C LYS A 214 -13.95 -11.20 6.41
N SER A 215 -12.84 -11.12 7.15
CA SER A 215 -11.50 -11.04 6.56
C SER A 215 -11.17 -12.29 5.72
N SER A 216 -11.48 -13.48 6.24
CA SER A 216 -11.22 -14.72 5.50
C SER A 216 -12.14 -14.91 4.29
N SER A 217 -13.39 -14.45 4.35
CA SER A 217 -14.32 -14.49 3.21
C SER A 217 -13.83 -13.60 2.08
N LEU A 218 -13.50 -12.34 2.38
CA LEU A 218 -12.96 -11.41 1.40
C LEU A 218 -11.65 -11.92 0.78
N ALA A 219 -10.74 -12.44 1.60
CA ALA A 219 -9.47 -12.98 1.11
C ALA A 219 -9.65 -14.18 0.18
N ARG A 220 -10.60 -15.08 0.48
CA ARG A 220 -10.96 -16.20 -0.41
C ARG A 220 -11.63 -15.73 -1.69
N HIS A 221 -12.49 -14.71 -1.60
CA HIS A 221 -13.12 -14.13 -2.78
C HIS A 221 -12.05 -13.61 -3.75
N LEU A 222 -11.10 -12.79 -3.27
CA LEU A 222 -9.99 -12.30 -4.09
C LEU A 222 -9.10 -13.45 -4.62
N GLN A 223 -8.83 -14.47 -3.79
CA GLN A 223 -8.09 -15.65 -4.23
C GLN A 223 -8.76 -16.37 -5.40
N SER A 224 -10.11 -16.47 -5.39
CA SER A 224 -10.85 -17.17 -6.47
C SER A 224 -10.71 -16.50 -7.84
N ARG A 225 -10.29 -15.24 -7.87
CA ARG A 225 -10.08 -14.43 -9.08
C ARG A 225 -8.62 -14.35 -9.52
N THR A 226 -7.72 -14.87 -8.71
CA THR A 226 -6.28 -14.83 -8.95
C THR A 226 -5.66 -16.21 -8.76
N LYS A 227 -4.42 -16.38 -9.20
CA LYS A 227 -3.63 -17.59 -8.91
C LYS A 227 -2.83 -17.47 -7.60
N TYR A 228 -3.14 -16.47 -6.77
CA TYR A 228 -2.38 -16.16 -5.57
C TYR A 228 -2.61 -17.18 -4.47
N ARG A 229 -1.55 -17.45 -3.72
CA ARG A 229 -1.61 -18.31 -2.55
C ARG A 229 -2.27 -17.55 -1.39
N LEU A 230 -3.26 -18.16 -0.73
CA LEU A 230 -3.91 -17.59 0.43
C LEU A 230 -3.14 -17.99 1.70
N GLU A 231 -2.77 -17.01 2.50
CA GLU A 231 -2.14 -17.22 3.81
C GLU A 231 -2.88 -16.41 4.89
N LYS A 232 -2.80 -16.90 6.13
CA LYS A 232 -3.30 -16.19 7.31
C LYS A 232 -2.13 -15.73 8.16
N TYR A 233 -2.20 -14.53 8.65
CA TYR A 233 -1.27 -14.00 9.64
C TYR A 233 -1.97 -13.86 11.00
N SER A 234 -1.37 -14.41 12.05
CA SER A 234 -1.80 -14.20 13.43
C SER A 234 -0.60 -13.80 14.27
N TRP A 235 -0.82 -13.11 15.39
CA TRP A 235 0.24 -12.71 16.31
C TRP A 235 1.07 -13.89 16.83
N GLU A 236 0.47 -15.08 16.93
CA GLU A 236 1.16 -16.33 17.33
C GLU A 236 2.19 -16.77 16.27
N SER A 237 1.90 -16.54 14.99
CA SER A 237 2.81 -16.88 13.91
C SER A 237 4.05 -15.97 13.90
N GLY A 238 3.94 -14.73 14.37
CA GLY A 238 5.06 -13.77 14.44
C GLY A 238 6.16 -14.16 15.44
N LYS A 239 5.85 -15.00 16.44
CA LYS A 239 6.85 -15.49 17.40
C LYS A 239 7.83 -16.51 16.81
N ASN A 240 7.42 -17.22 15.76
CA ASN A 240 8.17 -18.35 15.20
C ASN A 240 8.71 -18.15 13.77
N SER A 241 8.37 -17.06 13.08
CA SER A 241 8.79 -16.86 11.70
C SER A 241 9.71 -15.64 11.54
N ARG A 242 10.93 -15.90 11.12
CA ARG A 242 11.88 -14.86 10.67
C ARG A 242 11.42 -14.15 9.37
N GLN A 243 10.31 -14.57 8.75
CA GLN A 243 9.94 -14.19 7.39
C GLN A 243 8.60 -13.47 7.24
N THR A 244 7.68 -13.50 8.20
CA THR A 244 6.35 -12.92 8.00
C THR A 244 5.95 -12.03 9.17
N GLY A 245 5.96 -10.74 8.91
CA GLY A 245 5.28 -9.76 9.73
C GLY A 245 5.97 -9.46 11.05
N SER A 246 6.72 -8.39 11.11
CA SER A 246 7.11 -7.80 12.37
C SER A 246 5.86 -7.45 13.16
N THR A 247 5.86 -7.70 14.46
CA THR A 247 4.92 -7.07 15.37
C THR A 247 4.92 -5.57 15.10
N GLY A 248 3.74 -4.96 14.96
CA GLY A 248 3.65 -3.55 14.57
C GLY A 248 3.41 -3.31 13.08
N SER A 249 2.86 -4.29 12.33
CA SER A 249 2.55 -4.09 10.92
C SER A 249 1.34 -3.16 10.72
N LEU A 250 1.26 -2.56 9.53
CA LEU A 250 0.16 -1.73 9.09
C LEU A 250 -1.19 -2.49 9.17
N GLU A 251 -1.24 -3.70 8.63
CA GLU A 251 -2.43 -4.54 8.54
C GLU A 251 -2.92 -4.95 9.93
N GLN A 252 -1.98 -5.26 10.83
CA GLN A 252 -2.29 -5.58 12.22
C GLN A 252 -2.90 -4.35 12.91
N TYR A 253 -2.25 -3.20 12.82
CA TYR A 253 -2.75 -1.95 13.40
C TYR A 253 -4.15 -1.59 12.88
N TYR A 254 -4.32 -1.64 11.56
CA TYR A 254 -5.60 -1.33 10.93
C TYR A 254 -6.70 -2.28 11.42
N GLY A 255 -6.43 -3.57 11.44
CA GLY A 255 -7.38 -4.57 11.95
C GLY A 255 -7.73 -4.38 13.42
N GLU A 256 -6.77 -4.01 14.28
CA GLU A 256 -6.98 -3.81 15.72
C GLU A 256 -7.76 -2.52 16.03
N VAL A 257 -7.45 -1.43 15.34
CA VAL A 257 -7.96 -0.08 15.64
C VAL A 257 -9.20 0.26 14.82
N VAL A 258 -9.14 0.10 13.50
CA VAL A 258 -10.26 0.40 12.59
C VAL A 258 -11.30 -0.71 12.61
N ARG A 259 -10.91 -1.94 12.96
CA ARG A 259 -11.75 -3.14 13.05
C ARG A 259 -12.42 -3.50 11.72
N GLN A 260 -11.79 -3.17 10.62
CA GLN A 260 -12.18 -3.57 9.28
C GLN A 260 -11.10 -4.49 8.67
N PRO A 261 -11.44 -5.33 7.68
CA PRO A 261 -10.50 -6.25 7.06
C PRO A 261 -9.29 -5.53 6.47
N ALA A 262 -8.11 -6.08 6.73
CA ALA A 262 -6.86 -5.67 6.12
C ALA A 262 -6.26 -6.87 5.39
N LEU A 263 -6.00 -6.70 4.10
CA LEU A 263 -5.39 -7.72 3.24
C LEU A 263 -4.05 -7.21 2.73
N TRP A 264 -3.03 -8.04 2.88
CA TRP A 264 -1.71 -7.78 2.33
C TRP A 264 -1.53 -8.56 1.04
N ILE A 265 -1.43 -7.85 -0.07
CA ILE A 265 -1.28 -8.36 -1.42
C ILE A 265 0.19 -8.33 -1.78
N GLN A 266 0.76 -9.49 -2.02
CA GLN A 266 2.14 -9.63 -2.44
C GLN A 266 2.20 -10.02 -3.92
N GLN A 267 3.01 -9.32 -4.71
CA GLN A 267 3.19 -9.54 -6.13
C GLN A 267 4.68 -9.66 -6.46
N PRO A 268 5.12 -10.62 -7.27
CA PRO A 268 6.50 -10.65 -7.77
C PRO A 268 6.88 -9.36 -8.49
N GLY A 269 8.10 -8.91 -8.30
CA GLY A 269 8.67 -7.84 -9.08
C GLY A 269 8.87 -8.24 -10.53
N TRP A 270 8.97 -7.24 -11.40
CA TRP A 270 9.30 -7.48 -12.80
C TRP A 270 10.66 -8.16 -12.93
N THR A 271 10.71 -9.26 -13.71
CA THR A 271 11.96 -9.90 -14.13
C THR A 271 11.95 -10.01 -15.64
N GLU A 272 13.09 -9.80 -16.29
CA GLU A 272 13.24 -9.86 -17.77
C GLU A 272 12.71 -11.17 -18.40
N LYS A 273 12.57 -12.23 -17.63
CA LYS A 273 11.99 -13.53 -18.06
C LYS A 273 10.47 -13.56 -18.07
N ALA A 274 9.80 -12.48 -17.65
CA ALA A 274 8.36 -12.44 -17.40
C ALA A 274 7.57 -11.68 -18.49
N GLU A 275 8.16 -11.35 -19.66
CA GLU A 275 7.48 -10.53 -20.65
C GLU A 275 6.12 -11.07 -21.13
N GLU A 276 5.93 -12.38 -21.23
CA GLU A 276 4.62 -12.97 -21.57
C GLU A 276 3.75 -13.28 -20.34
N GLY A 277 4.33 -13.70 -19.23
CA GLY A 277 3.62 -13.94 -17.96
C GLY A 277 3.18 -12.64 -17.28
N TYR A 278 3.93 -11.57 -17.45
CA TYR A 278 3.73 -10.26 -16.85
C TYR A 278 2.36 -9.62 -17.20
N LYS A 279 1.94 -9.69 -18.47
CA LYS A 279 0.63 -9.12 -18.87
C LYS A 279 -0.55 -9.83 -18.19
N GLY A 280 -0.44 -11.11 -17.89
CA GLY A 280 -1.47 -11.86 -17.19
C GLY A 280 -1.53 -11.52 -15.69
N GLU A 281 -0.39 -11.55 -15.00
CA GLU A 281 -0.30 -11.24 -13.57
C GLU A 281 -0.60 -9.77 -13.26
N TYR A 282 -0.20 -8.85 -14.13
CA TYR A 282 -0.54 -7.43 -14.06
C TYR A 282 -2.06 -7.21 -14.13
N LYS A 283 -2.76 -7.92 -15.02
CA LYS A 283 -4.21 -7.84 -15.11
C LYS A 283 -4.91 -8.35 -13.86
N GLU A 284 -4.40 -9.43 -13.25
CA GLU A 284 -4.97 -9.97 -12.03
C GLU A 284 -4.90 -8.95 -10.87
N ILE A 285 -3.78 -8.27 -10.66
CA ILE A 285 -3.64 -7.30 -9.57
C ILE A 285 -4.50 -6.05 -9.77
N HIS A 286 -4.68 -5.63 -11.03
CA HIS A 286 -5.44 -4.42 -11.39
C HIS A 286 -6.94 -4.51 -11.05
N VAL A 287 -7.52 -5.69 -11.02
CA VAL A 287 -8.93 -5.86 -10.68
C VAL A 287 -9.17 -6.08 -9.18
N LEU A 288 -8.13 -6.35 -8.39
CA LEU A 288 -8.29 -6.69 -6.97
C LEU A 288 -9.01 -5.62 -6.13
N PRO A 289 -8.73 -4.31 -6.28
CA PRO A 289 -9.50 -3.30 -5.58
C PRO A 289 -11.00 -3.31 -5.95
N LEU A 290 -11.33 -3.53 -7.22
CA LEU A 290 -12.73 -3.60 -7.69
C LEU A 290 -13.42 -4.87 -7.21
N GLU A 291 -12.73 -6.01 -7.23
CA GLU A 291 -13.23 -7.26 -6.65
C GLU A 291 -13.48 -7.15 -5.14
N TYR A 292 -12.61 -6.42 -4.44
CA TYR A 292 -12.81 -6.15 -3.02
C TYR A 292 -14.07 -5.33 -2.77
N LEU A 293 -14.30 -4.26 -3.57
CA LEU A 293 -15.51 -3.46 -3.48
C LEU A 293 -16.75 -4.28 -3.82
N TYR A 294 -16.68 -5.08 -4.88
CA TYR A 294 -17.78 -5.96 -5.30
C TYR A 294 -18.17 -6.91 -4.17
N ALA A 295 -17.19 -7.57 -3.54
CA ALA A 295 -17.43 -8.48 -2.42
C ALA A 295 -17.88 -7.78 -1.11
N LEU A 296 -17.74 -6.47 -0.99
CA LEU A 296 -18.29 -5.70 0.13
C LEU A 296 -19.74 -5.32 -0.08
N LEU A 297 -20.20 -5.24 -1.34
CA LEU A 297 -21.55 -4.80 -1.72
C LEU A 297 -22.52 -5.98 -1.92
N GLU A 298 -21.99 -7.21 -2.11
CA GLU A 298 -22.77 -8.46 -2.07
C GLU A 298 -23.16 -8.83 -0.63
#